data_f1fd1ccf21416ba3fd1aee9557557099
#
_entry.id   f1fd1ccf21416ba3fd1aee9557557099
#
_cell.length_a   1.000
_cell.length_b   1.000
_cell.length_c   1.000
_cell.angle_alpha   90.00
_cell.angle_beta   90.00
_cell.angle_gamma   90.00
#
_symmetry.space_group_name_H-M   'P 1'
#
loop_
_entity.id
_entity.type
_entity.pdbx_description
1 polymer ?
#
loop_
_entity_poly.entity_id
_entity_poly.type
_entity_poly.pdbx_seq_one_letter_code
_entity_poly.pdbx_strand_id
1 'polypeptide(L)'
;MLKRFFGYYRPYRRLFILDFGCAVFAGLLELAFPVAVNQVIDKIMPKGDFRLIALASAGLFAFYIINTFLQFIVVYFGHMLGVNIETDMREELYQHLQKQPFEYYDNQKTGKLMSRLTTDLFEISEVAHHGPEDVFITIMTLAGSFLLMLTIHVKLAIATFILLPFITIALGYFNKKMTKANTDIYDNLGEFNAGIEASVSGIRVTQSFANEPFERKQFNYLNQMYRKSKLYFYKVMGVSSAYNYLLIRLINLFSLIFGAYYTIKGEITEGQFVGFILLANIFIRPIEKVNNMIESYPKGFAGFKRFTEEMDKQPSIKDLPGAVAVPHLEGTIAYKDVSFAYEDGTKVLDHINLKIQPGETVAFVGQSGSGKTTLCNLLPRFYEVSSGEITIDGRNIQKMTLASLRKQIGIVQQDVFLFPGTLRENIAYGNLNATEIDIQQAVKLAHLEHVIQLMPDGLDTIIGERGVKLSGGQKQRVAIARMFLKNPPILILDEATSALDTETEQVIQESLNSLADGRTTLIIAHRLATIKHADRIIVVSDQGILEDGTHETLYAQRGHYRRLYDTQFRT
;
A
#
# COMPACT_ATOMS: atom_id res chain seq x y z
N MET A 1 0.24 -19.69 5.95
CA MET A 1 0.36 -18.34 6.50
C MET A 1 1.50 -18.24 7.50
N LEU A 2 1.48 -18.88 8.68
CA LEU A 2 2.55 -18.80 9.70
C LEU A 2 3.94 -19.20 9.18
N LYS A 3 4.05 -20.27 8.39
CA LYS A 3 5.35 -20.69 7.81
C LYS A 3 5.96 -19.61 6.90
N ARG A 4 5.13 -18.87 6.14
CA ARG A 4 5.58 -17.76 5.29
C ARG A 4 6.00 -16.56 6.14
N PHE A 5 5.23 -16.25 7.20
CA PHE A 5 5.56 -15.20 8.16
C PHE A 5 6.94 -15.44 8.81
N PHE A 6 7.17 -16.61 9.39
CA PHE A 6 8.47 -16.96 9.97
C PHE A 6 9.59 -17.08 8.93
N GLY A 7 9.27 -17.15 7.63
CA GLY A 7 10.23 -17.07 6.55
C GLY A 7 11.03 -15.77 6.53
N TYR A 8 10.39 -14.65 6.87
CA TYR A 8 11.01 -13.33 6.89
C TYR A 8 12.05 -13.14 8.02
N TYR A 9 12.07 -14.02 9.03
CA TYR A 9 13.11 -13.99 10.07
C TYR A 9 14.43 -14.63 9.62
N ARG A 10 14.43 -15.43 8.54
CA ARG A 10 15.62 -16.17 8.12
C ARG A 10 16.84 -15.29 7.85
N PRO A 11 16.73 -14.14 7.15
CA PRO A 11 17.87 -13.25 6.94
C PRO A 11 18.40 -12.67 8.26
N TYR A 12 17.50 -12.44 9.22
CA TYR A 12 17.75 -11.74 10.48
C TYR A 12 17.86 -12.67 11.70
N ARG A 13 18.09 -13.96 11.51
CA ARG A 13 18.11 -14.96 12.60
C ARG A 13 19.08 -14.64 13.74
N ARG A 14 20.22 -13.99 13.43
CA ARG A 14 21.20 -13.59 14.47
C ARG A 14 20.65 -12.47 15.32
N LEU A 15 19.98 -11.52 14.71
CA LEU A 15 19.34 -10.39 15.38
C LEU A 15 18.18 -10.89 16.26
N PHE A 16 17.34 -11.78 15.73
CA PHE A 16 16.26 -12.41 16.50
C PHE A 16 16.78 -13.22 17.70
N ILE A 17 17.86 -13.99 17.56
CA ILE A 17 18.44 -14.76 18.66
C ILE A 17 19.03 -13.82 19.74
N LEU A 18 19.66 -12.72 19.34
CA LEU A 18 20.18 -11.72 20.27
C LEU A 18 19.04 -11.07 21.07
N ASP A 19 18.04 -10.54 20.37
CA ASP A 19 16.88 -9.89 20.95
C ASP A 19 16.12 -10.82 21.90
N PHE A 20 15.66 -11.96 21.38
CA PHE A 20 14.92 -12.96 22.15
C PHE A 20 15.72 -13.52 23.34
N GLY A 21 17.01 -13.78 23.13
CA GLY A 21 17.90 -14.25 24.19
C GLY A 21 18.07 -13.22 25.32
N CYS A 22 18.25 -11.95 24.98
CA CYS A 22 18.30 -10.87 25.97
C CYS A 22 16.96 -10.68 26.70
N ALA A 23 15.84 -10.82 26.00
CA ALA A 23 14.50 -10.75 26.62
C ALA A 23 14.28 -11.89 27.62
N VAL A 24 14.66 -13.12 27.26
CA VAL A 24 14.62 -14.29 28.17
C VAL A 24 15.50 -14.07 29.39
N PHE A 25 16.72 -13.57 29.19
CA PHE A 25 17.64 -13.32 30.30
C PHE A 25 17.15 -12.18 31.22
N ALA A 26 16.61 -11.11 30.65
CA ALA A 26 15.96 -10.04 31.43
C ALA A 26 14.80 -10.56 32.27
N GLY A 27 13.93 -11.40 31.70
CA GLY A 27 12.82 -12.03 32.43
C GLY A 27 13.27 -12.98 33.54
N LEU A 28 14.36 -13.75 33.35
CA LEU A 28 14.96 -14.57 34.39
C LEU A 28 15.54 -13.72 35.52
N LEU A 29 16.18 -12.60 35.23
CA LEU A 29 16.67 -11.65 36.25
C LEU A 29 15.49 -11.06 37.04
N GLU A 30 14.38 -10.69 36.37
CA GLU A 30 13.18 -10.22 37.08
C GLU A 30 12.64 -11.26 38.07
N LEU A 31 12.63 -12.55 37.71
CA LEU A 31 12.24 -13.63 38.60
C LEU A 31 13.23 -13.89 39.73
N ALA A 32 14.53 -13.71 39.46
CA ALA A 32 15.59 -13.90 40.46
C ALA A 32 15.63 -12.80 41.53
N PHE A 33 15.21 -11.57 41.21
CA PHE A 33 15.26 -10.42 42.11
C PHE A 33 14.48 -10.63 43.41
N PRO A 34 13.20 -11.08 43.46
CA PRO A 34 12.48 -11.40 44.67
C PRO A 34 13.15 -12.45 45.55
N VAL A 35 13.75 -13.46 44.89
CA VAL A 35 14.49 -14.53 45.60
C VAL A 35 15.74 -13.96 46.24
N ALA A 36 16.47 -13.08 45.57
CA ALA A 36 17.64 -12.41 46.13
C ALA A 36 17.27 -11.51 47.32
N VAL A 37 16.19 -10.72 47.21
CA VAL A 37 15.67 -9.89 48.30
C VAL A 37 15.29 -10.76 49.53
N ASN A 38 14.60 -11.90 49.32
CA ASN A 38 14.30 -12.84 50.38
C ASN A 38 15.58 -13.30 51.10
N GLN A 39 16.63 -13.70 50.37
CA GLN A 39 17.89 -14.11 50.98
C GLN A 39 18.60 -12.96 51.77
N VAL A 40 18.49 -11.73 51.29
CA VAL A 40 19.05 -10.55 52.02
C VAL A 40 18.34 -10.36 53.36
N ILE A 41 17.00 -10.43 53.38
CA ILE A 41 16.20 -10.23 54.60
C ILE A 41 16.43 -11.38 55.58
N ASP A 42 16.38 -12.64 55.13
CA ASP A 42 16.45 -13.79 56.06
C ASP A 42 17.86 -14.15 56.49
N LYS A 43 18.92 -13.91 55.69
CA LYS A 43 20.26 -14.40 55.98
C LYS A 43 21.28 -13.28 56.27
N ILE A 44 21.10 -12.08 55.73
CA ILE A 44 22.06 -10.99 55.84
C ILE A 44 21.63 -10.00 56.94
N MET A 45 20.38 -9.56 56.88
CA MET A 45 19.85 -8.57 57.85
C MET A 45 19.95 -9.03 59.31
N PRO A 46 19.67 -10.30 59.70
CA PRO A 46 19.78 -10.74 61.09
C PRO A 46 21.20 -10.72 61.66
N LYS A 47 22.23 -10.67 60.79
CA LYS A 47 23.63 -10.55 61.25
C LYS A 47 23.97 -9.17 61.83
N GLY A 48 23.14 -8.17 61.59
CA GLY A 48 23.35 -6.81 62.07
C GLY A 48 24.57 -6.07 61.48
N ASP A 49 25.20 -6.64 60.46
CA ASP A 49 26.39 -6.06 59.83
C ASP A 49 25.96 -5.20 58.60
N PHE A 50 26.02 -3.87 58.80
CA PHE A 50 25.67 -2.91 57.76
C PHE A 50 26.55 -3.00 56.51
N ARG A 51 27.80 -3.45 56.65
CA ARG A 51 28.70 -3.64 55.46
C ARG A 51 28.19 -4.75 54.56
N LEU A 52 27.70 -5.85 55.14
CA LEU A 52 27.09 -6.94 54.36
C LEU A 52 25.80 -6.50 53.67
N ILE A 53 24.98 -5.70 54.35
CA ILE A 53 23.75 -5.13 53.78
C ILE A 53 24.10 -4.21 52.61
N ALA A 54 25.08 -3.31 52.79
CA ALA A 54 25.54 -2.41 51.74
C ALA A 54 26.09 -3.16 50.53
N LEU A 55 26.87 -4.24 50.74
CA LEU A 55 27.40 -5.09 49.66
C LEU A 55 26.27 -5.81 48.93
N ALA A 56 25.29 -6.38 49.63
CA ALA A 56 24.13 -7.02 49.05
C ALA A 56 23.28 -6.03 48.23
N SER A 57 23.08 -4.81 48.76
CA SER A 57 22.39 -3.74 48.02
C SER A 57 23.13 -3.31 46.75
N ALA A 58 24.48 -3.24 46.80
CA ALA A 58 25.29 -3.00 45.61
C ALA A 58 25.13 -4.13 44.56
N GLY A 59 25.04 -5.39 45.02
CA GLY A 59 24.72 -6.53 44.17
C GLY A 59 23.34 -6.40 43.50
N LEU A 60 22.30 -6.05 44.24
CA LEU A 60 20.96 -5.81 43.69
C LEU A 60 20.95 -4.60 42.73
N PHE A 61 21.74 -3.57 42.99
CA PHE A 61 21.91 -2.45 42.08
C PHE A 61 22.59 -2.86 40.78
N ALA A 62 23.60 -3.73 40.84
CA ALA A 62 24.19 -4.31 39.61
C ALA A 62 23.17 -5.12 38.78
N PHE A 63 22.24 -5.83 39.42
CA PHE A 63 21.11 -6.48 38.74
C PHE A 63 20.27 -5.47 37.93
N TYR A 64 19.94 -4.31 38.53
CA TYR A 64 19.19 -3.28 37.83
C TYR A 64 19.96 -2.70 36.63
N ILE A 65 21.29 -2.47 36.80
CA ILE A 65 22.12 -1.98 35.68
C ILE A 65 22.14 -2.98 34.53
N ILE A 66 22.35 -4.27 34.83
CA ILE A 66 22.37 -5.32 33.83
C ILE A 66 20.99 -5.40 33.14
N ASN A 67 19.91 -5.43 33.91
CA ASN A 67 18.56 -5.49 33.34
C ASN A 67 18.24 -4.26 32.47
N THR A 68 18.67 -3.07 32.88
CA THR A 68 18.52 -1.83 32.10
C THR A 68 19.23 -1.94 30.76
N PHE A 69 20.45 -2.49 30.74
CA PHE A 69 21.19 -2.71 29.51
C PHE A 69 20.52 -3.76 28.61
N LEU A 70 20.02 -4.85 29.19
CA LEU A 70 19.26 -5.87 28.45
C LEU A 70 17.98 -5.28 27.87
N GLN A 71 17.25 -4.47 28.62
CA GLN A 71 16.04 -3.79 28.12
C GLN A 71 16.36 -2.86 26.94
N PHE A 72 17.51 -2.14 26.99
CA PHE A 72 17.96 -1.35 25.84
C PHE A 72 18.17 -2.23 24.60
N ILE A 73 18.85 -3.38 24.77
CA ILE A 73 19.07 -4.32 23.65
C ILE A 73 17.74 -4.80 23.08
N VAL A 74 16.83 -5.25 23.93
CA VAL A 74 15.51 -5.76 23.52
C VAL A 74 14.72 -4.69 22.78
N VAL A 75 14.62 -3.49 23.31
CA VAL A 75 13.86 -2.42 22.66
C VAL A 75 14.48 -2.02 21.33
N TYR A 76 15.80 -1.79 21.31
CA TYR A 76 16.47 -1.28 20.10
C TYR A 76 16.57 -2.35 18.99
N PHE A 77 17.10 -3.52 19.32
CA PHE A 77 17.33 -4.56 18.33
C PHE A 77 16.04 -5.30 17.92
N GLY A 78 15.07 -5.38 18.82
CA GLY A 78 13.76 -5.91 18.48
C GLY A 78 13.02 -5.03 17.48
N HIS A 79 12.94 -3.72 17.72
CA HIS A 79 12.36 -2.80 16.72
C HIS A 79 13.17 -2.78 15.43
N MET A 80 14.50 -2.87 15.49
CA MET A 80 15.34 -2.99 14.29
C MET A 80 14.99 -4.26 13.49
N LEU A 81 14.69 -5.38 14.15
CA LEU A 81 14.21 -6.59 13.49
C LEU A 81 12.88 -6.34 12.77
N GLY A 82 11.91 -5.73 13.46
CA GLY A 82 10.61 -5.37 12.88
C GLY A 82 10.74 -4.48 11.65
N VAL A 83 11.52 -3.39 11.76
CA VAL A 83 11.76 -2.44 10.66
C VAL A 83 12.43 -3.09 9.44
N ASN A 84 13.41 -3.98 9.68
CA ASN A 84 14.06 -4.68 8.58
C ASN A 84 13.09 -5.61 7.84
N ILE A 85 12.27 -6.38 8.57
CA ILE A 85 11.23 -7.23 7.98
C ILE A 85 10.22 -6.39 7.20
N GLU A 86 9.78 -5.27 7.77
CA GLU A 86 8.88 -4.33 7.11
C GLU A 86 9.46 -3.79 5.80
N THR A 87 10.75 -3.45 5.82
CA THR A 87 11.45 -2.92 4.64
C THR A 87 11.50 -3.94 3.51
N ASP A 88 11.90 -5.19 3.82
CA ASP A 88 11.94 -6.28 2.84
C ASP A 88 10.55 -6.56 2.25
N MET A 89 9.53 -6.64 3.12
CA MET A 89 8.16 -6.87 2.68
C MET A 89 7.63 -5.72 1.82
N ARG A 90 7.98 -4.48 2.14
CA ARG A 90 7.59 -3.30 1.35
C ARG A 90 8.22 -3.33 -0.03
N GLU A 91 9.50 -3.65 -0.11
CA GLU A 91 10.21 -3.78 -1.38
C GLU A 91 9.62 -4.91 -2.24
N GLU A 92 9.39 -6.08 -1.65
CA GLU A 92 8.81 -7.23 -2.34
C GLU A 92 7.39 -6.90 -2.87
N LEU A 93 6.55 -6.28 -2.05
CA LEU A 93 5.21 -5.88 -2.45
C LEU A 93 5.24 -4.81 -3.55
N TYR A 94 6.11 -3.81 -3.43
CA TYR A 94 6.24 -2.76 -4.44
C TYR A 94 6.68 -3.33 -5.79
N GLN A 95 7.69 -4.20 -5.79
CA GLN A 95 8.14 -4.89 -7.01
C GLN A 95 7.05 -5.79 -7.61
N HIS A 96 6.24 -6.42 -6.76
CA HIS A 96 5.12 -7.24 -7.20
C HIS A 96 4.03 -6.38 -7.84
N LEU A 97 3.66 -5.27 -7.23
CA LEU A 97 2.70 -4.30 -7.79
C LEU A 97 3.17 -3.77 -9.15
N GLN A 98 4.44 -3.43 -9.32
CA GLN A 98 4.99 -2.95 -10.60
C GLN A 98 4.84 -3.96 -11.76
N LYS A 99 4.64 -5.24 -11.46
CA LYS A 99 4.44 -6.30 -12.46
C LYS A 99 2.97 -6.54 -12.81
N GLN A 100 2.04 -5.96 -12.06
CA GLN A 100 0.61 -6.15 -12.32
C GLN A 100 0.18 -5.45 -13.62
N PRO A 101 -0.78 -6.02 -14.37
CA PRO A 101 -1.30 -5.43 -15.61
C PRO A 101 -2.20 -4.22 -15.32
N PHE A 102 -2.53 -3.45 -16.36
CA PHE A 102 -3.42 -2.28 -16.26
C PHE A 102 -4.80 -2.65 -15.67
N GLU A 103 -5.37 -3.76 -16.09
CA GLU A 103 -6.64 -4.30 -15.62
C GLU A 103 -6.72 -4.44 -14.09
N TYR A 104 -5.60 -4.81 -13.46
CA TYR A 104 -5.50 -4.84 -12.00
C TYR A 104 -5.72 -3.44 -11.39
N TYR A 105 -5.12 -2.41 -11.99
CA TYR A 105 -5.21 -1.03 -11.49
C TYR A 105 -6.56 -0.38 -11.76
N ASP A 106 -7.22 -0.71 -12.88
CA ASP A 106 -8.55 -0.23 -13.21
C ASP A 106 -9.58 -0.62 -12.12
N ASN A 107 -9.39 -1.82 -11.53
CA ASN A 107 -10.26 -2.38 -10.50
C ASN A 107 -9.82 -2.07 -9.06
N GLN A 108 -8.73 -1.32 -8.84
CA GLN A 108 -8.21 -1.03 -7.51
C GLN A 108 -8.23 0.47 -7.17
N LYS A 109 -8.61 0.79 -5.95
CA LYS A 109 -8.46 2.15 -5.43
C LYS A 109 -7.01 2.37 -4.98
N THR A 110 -6.35 3.41 -5.48
CA THR A 110 -4.96 3.77 -5.13
C THR A 110 -4.76 3.89 -3.60
N GLY A 111 -5.70 4.49 -2.88
CA GLY A 111 -5.63 4.61 -1.42
C GLY A 111 -5.57 3.24 -0.69
N LYS A 112 -6.21 2.20 -1.25
CA LYS A 112 -6.14 0.85 -0.69
C LYS A 112 -4.75 0.24 -0.86
N LEU A 113 -4.11 0.45 -2.01
CA LEU A 113 -2.74 -0.01 -2.26
C LEU A 113 -1.72 0.73 -1.39
N MET A 114 -1.90 2.03 -1.21
CA MET A 114 -1.09 2.85 -0.30
C MET A 114 -1.17 2.33 1.14
N SER A 115 -2.38 2.05 1.65
CA SER A 115 -2.56 1.49 2.99
C SER A 115 -1.86 0.14 3.16
N ARG A 116 -1.82 -0.70 2.12
CA ARG A 116 -1.09 -1.98 2.16
C ARG A 116 0.42 -1.81 2.24
N LEU A 117 0.98 -0.81 1.53
CA LEU A 117 2.42 -0.51 1.54
C LEU A 117 2.89 0.23 2.81
N THR A 118 1.97 0.78 3.59
CA THR A 118 2.27 1.59 4.79
C THR A 118 1.69 0.97 6.05
N THR A 119 0.41 1.19 6.32
CA THR A 119 -0.26 0.82 7.58
C THR A 119 -0.25 -0.68 7.84
N ASP A 120 -0.57 -1.50 6.82
CA ASP A 120 -0.59 -2.95 6.99
C ASP A 120 0.79 -3.50 7.32
N LEU A 121 1.85 -3.01 6.67
CA LEU A 121 3.23 -3.44 6.92
C LEU A 121 3.73 -3.00 8.30
N PHE A 122 3.37 -1.80 8.74
CA PHE A 122 3.66 -1.33 10.09
C PHE A 122 3.03 -2.25 11.16
N GLU A 123 1.74 -2.58 11.03
CA GLU A 123 1.06 -3.49 11.96
C GLU A 123 1.67 -4.92 11.93
N ILE A 124 2.15 -5.37 10.77
CA ILE A 124 2.88 -6.64 10.65
C ILE A 124 4.23 -6.58 11.37
N SER A 125 4.96 -5.49 11.24
CA SER A 125 6.25 -5.23 11.90
C SER A 125 6.12 -5.29 13.42
N GLU A 126 5.08 -4.65 13.98
CA GLU A 126 4.79 -4.70 15.42
C GLU A 126 4.56 -6.14 15.92
N VAL A 127 3.79 -6.94 15.16
CA VAL A 127 3.59 -8.36 15.51
C VAL A 127 4.85 -9.18 15.30
N ALA A 128 5.67 -8.84 14.31
CA ALA A 128 6.93 -9.55 14.06
C ALA A 128 7.94 -9.35 15.20
N HIS A 129 8.01 -8.15 15.78
CA HIS A 129 8.86 -7.91 16.93
C HIS A 129 8.23 -8.44 18.22
N HIS A 130 7.08 -7.93 18.60
CA HIS A 130 6.47 -8.24 19.89
C HIS A 130 5.88 -9.66 19.98
N GLY A 131 5.45 -10.26 18.86
CA GLY A 131 4.71 -11.51 18.85
C GLY A 131 5.38 -12.66 19.58
N PRO A 132 6.51 -13.16 19.10
CA PRO A 132 7.19 -14.30 19.71
C PRO A 132 7.73 -13.98 21.10
N GLU A 133 8.26 -12.77 21.30
CA GLU A 133 8.85 -12.30 22.56
C GLU A 133 7.79 -12.21 23.65
N ASP A 134 6.74 -11.43 23.46
CA ASP A 134 5.72 -11.17 24.47
C ASP A 134 4.98 -12.44 24.89
N VAL A 135 4.67 -13.33 23.93
CA VAL A 135 4.05 -14.63 24.25
C VAL A 135 4.96 -15.45 25.14
N PHE A 136 6.23 -15.59 24.77
CA PHE A 136 7.17 -16.41 25.51
C PHE A 136 7.46 -15.85 26.90
N ILE A 137 7.78 -14.54 27.00
CA ILE A 137 8.09 -13.87 28.27
C ILE A 137 6.87 -13.91 29.20
N THR A 138 5.65 -13.66 28.68
CA THR A 138 4.43 -13.76 29.45
C THR A 138 4.26 -15.16 30.06
N ILE A 139 4.40 -16.22 29.28
CA ILE A 139 4.29 -17.60 29.77
C ILE A 139 5.41 -17.91 30.79
N MET A 140 6.65 -17.53 30.49
CA MET A 140 7.83 -17.77 31.33
C MET A 140 7.68 -17.05 32.68
N THR A 141 7.27 -15.79 32.70
CA THR A 141 7.14 -15.00 33.94
C THR A 141 5.94 -15.45 34.77
N LEU A 142 4.80 -15.80 34.14
CA LEU A 142 3.64 -16.37 34.84
C LEU A 142 3.97 -17.73 35.47
N ALA A 143 4.52 -18.64 34.67
CA ALA A 143 4.87 -19.99 35.16
C ALA A 143 6.02 -19.93 36.18
N GLY A 144 7.05 -19.14 35.92
CA GLY A 144 8.20 -18.98 36.80
C GLY A 144 7.85 -18.36 38.15
N SER A 145 7.07 -17.28 38.16
CA SER A 145 6.61 -16.67 39.42
C SER A 145 5.72 -17.63 40.21
N PHE A 146 4.80 -18.34 39.56
CA PHE A 146 3.99 -19.36 40.22
C PHE A 146 4.80 -20.48 40.83
N LEU A 147 5.74 -21.06 40.09
CA LEU A 147 6.62 -22.12 40.57
C LEU A 147 7.46 -21.65 41.77
N LEU A 148 8.01 -20.43 41.71
CA LEU A 148 8.73 -19.85 42.84
C LEU A 148 7.84 -19.60 44.07
N MET A 149 6.61 -19.12 43.87
CA MET A 149 5.62 -18.96 44.96
C MET A 149 5.27 -20.31 45.59
N LEU A 150 5.14 -21.40 44.84
CA LEU A 150 4.91 -22.74 45.37
C LEU A 150 6.08 -23.23 46.24
N THR A 151 7.32 -22.87 45.93
CA THR A 151 8.49 -23.21 46.78
C THR A 151 8.50 -22.47 48.10
N ILE A 152 7.86 -21.32 48.19
CA ILE A 152 7.72 -20.57 49.44
C ILE A 152 6.64 -21.17 50.32
N HIS A 153 5.39 -21.24 49.81
CA HIS A 153 4.28 -21.83 50.56
C HIS A 153 3.12 -22.20 49.67
N VAL A 154 2.80 -23.52 49.55
CA VAL A 154 1.83 -24.05 48.59
C VAL A 154 0.43 -23.48 48.80
N LYS A 155 -0.09 -23.46 50.04
CA LYS A 155 -1.45 -22.96 50.33
C LYS A 155 -1.59 -21.47 50.01
N LEU A 156 -0.54 -20.68 50.31
CA LEU A 156 -0.52 -19.25 50.02
C LEU A 156 -0.50 -18.98 48.51
N ALA A 157 0.31 -19.73 47.75
CA ALA A 157 0.34 -19.65 46.31
C ALA A 157 -1.03 -19.96 45.67
N ILE A 158 -1.67 -21.06 46.09
CA ILE A 158 -3.02 -21.43 45.60
C ILE A 158 -4.05 -20.37 45.97
N ALA A 159 -4.05 -19.85 47.19
CA ALA A 159 -5.00 -18.82 47.61
C ALA A 159 -4.87 -17.53 46.78
N THR A 160 -3.62 -17.14 46.39
CA THR A 160 -3.36 -16.00 45.50
C THR A 160 -3.81 -16.26 44.07
N PHE A 161 -3.57 -17.47 43.56
CA PHE A 161 -3.93 -17.85 42.20
C PHE A 161 -5.40 -18.14 41.97
N ILE A 162 -6.21 -18.32 43.03
CA ILE A 162 -7.65 -18.56 42.92
C ILE A 162 -8.37 -17.41 42.17
N LEU A 163 -7.80 -16.22 42.15
CA LEU A 163 -8.33 -15.07 41.43
C LEU A 163 -8.03 -15.09 39.94
N LEU A 164 -7.02 -15.86 39.48
CA LEU A 164 -6.59 -15.87 38.09
C LEU A 164 -7.68 -16.32 37.11
N PRO A 165 -8.46 -17.40 37.35
CA PRO A 165 -9.57 -17.77 36.48
C PRO A 165 -10.59 -16.64 36.30
N PHE A 166 -10.88 -15.88 37.37
CA PHE A 166 -11.81 -14.75 37.29
C PHE A 166 -11.26 -13.62 36.42
N ILE A 167 -9.95 -13.33 36.52
CA ILE A 167 -9.27 -12.37 35.65
C ILE A 167 -9.37 -12.84 34.20
N THR A 168 -9.04 -14.10 33.91
CA THR A 168 -9.05 -14.65 32.56
C THR A 168 -10.45 -14.62 31.94
N ILE A 169 -11.48 -14.99 32.69
CA ILE A 169 -12.88 -14.92 32.25
C ILE A 169 -13.29 -13.48 31.97
N ALA A 170 -12.94 -12.55 32.86
CA ALA A 170 -13.25 -11.15 32.69
C ALA A 170 -12.56 -10.57 31.44
N LEU A 171 -11.27 -10.86 31.25
CA LEU A 171 -10.51 -10.47 30.06
C LEU A 171 -11.18 -10.98 28.79
N GLY A 172 -11.55 -12.26 28.73
CA GLY A 172 -12.24 -12.84 27.57
C GLY A 172 -13.59 -12.18 27.27
N TYR A 173 -14.38 -11.90 28.31
CA TYR A 173 -15.69 -11.25 28.18
C TYR A 173 -15.57 -9.81 27.67
N PHE A 174 -14.73 -9.00 28.32
CA PHE A 174 -14.54 -7.61 27.92
C PHE A 174 -13.87 -7.49 26.57
N ASN A 175 -12.90 -8.37 26.26
CA ASN A 175 -12.26 -8.41 24.96
C ASN A 175 -13.27 -8.65 23.83
N LYS A 176 -14.15 -9.63 23.95
CA LYS A 176 -15.21 -9.85 22.97
C LYS A 176 -16.09 -8.63 22.76
N LYS A 177 -16.42 -7.91 23.84
CA LYS A 177 -17.19 -6.64 23.75
C LYS A 177 -16.39 -5.51 23.11
N MET A 178 -15.10 -5.38 23.45
CA MET A 178 -14.23 -4.37 22.87
C MET A 178 -14.00 -4.62 21.39
N THR A 179 -13.78 -5.87 20.97
CA THR A 179 -13.63 -6.23 19.56
C THR A 179 -14.88 -5.84 18.76
N LYS A 180 -16.08 -6.15 19.27
CA LYS A 180 -17.33 -5.75 18.60
C LYS A 180 -17.46 -4.22 18.51
N ALA A 181 -17.23 -3.52 19.63
CA ALA A 181 -17.31 -2.06 19.66
C ALA A 181 -16.26 -1.40 18.74
N ASN A 182 -15.09 -2.03 18.58
CA ASN A 182 -14.05 -1.57 17.67
C ASN A 182 -14.46 -1.76 16.19
N THR A 183 -15.11 -2.89 15.86
CA THR A 183 -15.69 -3.07 14.52
C THR A 183 -16.70 -1.96 14.21
N ASP A 184 -17.62 -1.67 15.14
CA ASP A 184 -18.60 -0.59 14.96
C ASP A 184 -17.93 0.78 14.78
N ILE A 185 -16.77 1.04 15.40
CA ILE A 185 -15.96 2.25 15.16
C ILE A 185 -15.45 2.28 13.73
N TYR A 186 -14.86 1.19 13.22
CA TYR A 186 -14.30 1.15 11.87
C TYR A 186 -15.37 1.27 10.79
N ASP A 187 -16.53 0.66 10.99
CA ASP A 187 -17.66 0.77 10.06
C ASP A 187 -18.14 2.23 9.98
N ASN A 188 -18.41 2.86 11.13
CA ASN A 188 -18.82 4.26 11.16
C ASN A 188 -17.72 5.24 10.70
N LEU A 189 -16.44 4.91 10.90
CA LEU A 189 -15.31 5.68 10.38
C LEU A 189 -15.24 5.58 8.86
N GLY A 190 -15.52 4.40 8.30
CA GLY A 190 -15.59 4.20 6.85
C GLY A 190 -16.66 5.07 6.19
N GLU A 191 -17.88 5.09 6.75
CA GLU A 191 -18.97 5.94 6.29
C GLU A 191 -18.64 7.44 6.44
N PHE A 192 -18.03 7.81 7.56
CA PHE A 192 -17.61 9.20 7.83
C PHE A 192 -16.54 9.66 6.83
N ASN A 193 -15.53 8.84 6.55
CA ASN A 193 -14.48 9.15 5.58
C ASN A 193 -15.05 9.26 4.16
N ALA A 194 -15.94 8.35 3.75
CA ALA A 194 -16.60 8.43 2.45
C ALA A 194 -17.45 9.72 2.31
N GLY A 195 -18.16 10.12 3.39
CA GLY A 195 -18.90 11.37 3.42
C GLY A 195 -18.01 12.61 3.29
N ILE A 196 -16.86 12.63 3.99
CA ILE A 196 -15.88 13.73 3.88
C ILE A 196 -15.28 13.77 2.47
N GLU A 197 -14.85 12.63 1.92
CA GLU A 197 -14.28 12.54 0.59
C GLU A 197 -15.25 13.10 -0.47
N ALA A 198 -16.53 12.70 -0.40
CA ALA A 198 -17.56 13.21 -1.30
C ALA A 198 -17.77 14.74 -1.16
N SER A 199 -17.88 15.23 0.09
CA SER A 199 -18.10 16.66 0.36
C SER A 199 -16.91 17.53 -0.05
N VAL A 200 -15.67 17.09 0.23
CA VAL A 200 -14.44 17.83 -0.13
C VAL A 200 -14.19 17.79 -1.65
N SER A 201 -14.36 16.64 -2.28
CA SER A 201 -14.22 16.50 -3.73
C SER A 201 -15.30 17.29 -4.49
N GLY A 202 -16.51 17.33 -3.93
CA GLY A 202 -17.66 18.07 -4.47
C GLY A 202 -17.73 19.54 -4.04
N ILE A 203 -16.73 20.12 -3.38
CA ILE A 203 -16.82 21.46 -2.77
C ILE A 203 -17.23 22.55 -3.75
N ARG A 204 -16.78 22.50 -5.00
CA ARG A 204 -17.17 23.46 -6.04
C ARG A 204 -18.67 23.38 -6.34
N VAL A 205 -19.22 22.16 -6.38
CA VAL A 205 -20.66 21.96 -6.58
C VAL A 205 -21.43 22.49 -5.37
N THR A 206 -21.03 22.13 -4.15
CA THR A 206 -21.63 22.61 -2.92
C THR A 206 -21.71 24.14 -2.89
N GLN A 207 -20.60 24.83 -3.19
CA GLN A 207 -20.52 26.28 -3.20
C GLN A 207 -21.31 26.92 -4.36
N SER A 208 -21.31 26.28 -5.55
CA SER A 208 -22.07 26.81 -6.69
C SER A 208 -23.58 26.77 -6.47
N PHE A 209 -24.06 25.86 -5.64
CA PHE A 209 -25.48 25.74 -5.25
C PHE A 209 -25.80 26.34 -3.87
N ALA A 210 -24.82 26.93 -3.17
CA ALA A 210 -24.93 27.46 -1.81
C ALA A 210 -25.54 26.43 -0.82
N ASN A 211 -25.16 25.16 -0.94
CA ASN A 211 -25.68 24.03 -0.16
C ASN A 211 -24.81 23.67 1.06
N GLU A 212 -23.92 24.56 1.53
CA GLU A 212 -23.06 24.32 2.71
C GLU A 212 -23.87 23.96 3.97
N PRO A 213 -25.09 24.53 4.24
CA PRO A 213 -25.86 24.11 5.40
C PRO A 213 -26.33 22.65 5.34
N PHE A 214 -26.64 22.15 4.14
CA PHE A 214 -27.02 20.74 3.93
C PHE A 214 -25.83 19.82 4.19
N GLU A 215 -24.67 20.09 3.58
CA GLU A 215 -23.43 19.32 3.78
C GLU A 215 -23.01 19.30 5.25
N ARG A 216 -23.10 20.44 5.95
CA ARG A 216 -22.83 20.54 7.39
C ARG A 216 -23.76 19.64 8.21
N LYS A 217 -25.04 19.53 7.83
CA LYS A 217 -25.98 18.63 8.52
C LYS A 217 -25.61 17.17 8.33
N GLN A 218 -25.23 16.76 7.12
CA GLN A 218 -24.77 15.41 6.82
C GLN A 218 -23.48 15.08 7.58
N PHE A 219 -22.49 15.96 7.52
CA PHE A 219 -21.25 15.82 8.30
C PHE A 219 -21.54 15.64 9.79
N ASN A 220 -22.38 16.49 10.38
CA ASN A 220 -22.73 16.41 11.79
C ASN A 220 -23.40 15.08 12.15
N TYR A 221 -24.26 14.55 11.29
CA TYR A 221 -24.89 13.25 11.49
C TYR A 221 -23.85 12.12 11.55
N LEU A 222 -22.99 12.02 10.54
CA LEU A 222 -21.93 11.00 10.48
C LEU A 222 -20.93 11.14 11.65
N ASN A 223 -20.54 12.36 11.97
CA ASN A 223 -19.65 12.66 13.09
C ASN A 223 -20.25 12.24 14.45
N GLN A 224 -21.57 12.43 14.65
CA GLN A 224 -22.24 11.97 15.86
C GLN A 224 -22.34 10.44 15.93
N MET A 225 -22.55 9.75 14.81
CA MET A 225 -22.53 8.29 14.75
C MET A 225 -21.15 7.75 15.16
N TYR A 226 -20.09 8.26 14.54
CA TYR A 226 -18.71 7.90 14.88
C TYR A 226 -18.38 8.22 16.35
N ARG A 227 -18.76 9.41 16.84
CA ARG A 227 -18.58 9.79 18.24
C ARG A 227 -19.26 8.82 19.21
N LYS A 228 -20.50 8.39 18.93
CA LYS A 228 -21.23 7.45 19.78
C LYS A 228 -20.51 6.09 19.87
N SER A 229 -20.03 5.57 18.75
CA SER A 229 -19.26 4.32 18.71
C SER A 229 -17.99 4.41 19.56
N LYS A 230 -17.22 5.52 19.41
CA LYS A 230 -16.01 5.75 20.23
C LYS A 230 -16.33 5.84 21.71
N LEU A 231 -17.37 6.58 22.10
CA LEU A 231 -17.76 6.72 23.51
C LEU A 231 -18.20 5.36 24.09
N TYR A 232 -18.90 4.53 23.31
CA TYR A 232 -19.27 3.18 23.75
C TYR A 232 -18.04 2.30 23.95
N PHE A 233 -17.09 2.31 23.01
CA PHE A 233 -15.82 1.59 23.14
C PHE A 233 -15.06 2.01 24.42
N TYR A 234 -14.86 3.32 24.62
CA TYR A 234 -14.18 3.81 25.81
C TYR A 234 -14.93 3.52 27.12
N LYS A 235 -16.26 3.46 27.08
CA LYS A 235 -17.04 3.00 28.25
C LYS A 235 -16.75 1.54 28.56
N VAL A 236 -16.75 0.65 27.57
CA VAL A 236 -16.42 -0.77 27.74
C VAL A 236 -14.98 -0.93 28.25
N MET A 237 -14.02 -0.20 27.63
CA MET A 237 -12.63 -0.19 28.04
C MET A 237 -12.45 0.30 29.48
N GLY A 238 -13.11 1.40 29.87
CA GLY A 238 -13.05 1.94 31.22
C GLY A 238 -13.58 0.95 32.27
N VAL A 239 -14.71 0.28 31.99
CA VAL A 239 -15.25 -0.75 32.88
C VAL A 239 -14.30 -1.95 32.98
N SER A 240 -13.73 -2.40 31.86
CA SER A 240 -12.73 -3.49 31.82
C SER A 240 -11.50 -3.14 32.67
N SER A 241 -10.95 -1.95 32.47
CA SER A 241 -9.77 -1.49 33.21
C SER A 241 -10.03 -1.36 34.71
N ALA A 242 -11.18 -0.82 35.10
CA ALA A 242 -11.58 -0.72 36.52
C ALA A 242 -11.72 -2.09 37.17
N TYR A 243 -12.35 -3.05 36.44
CA TYR A 243 -12.52 -4.42 36.93
C TYR A 243 -11.16 -5.13 37.08
N ASN A 244 -10.31 -5.05 36.07
CA ASN A 244 -8.97 -5.63 36.11
C ASN A 244 -8.12 -5.01 37.23
N TYR A 245 -8.17 -3.69 37.40
CA TYR A 245 -7.48 -2.99 38.48
C TYR A 245 -7.91 -3.52 39.86
N LEU A 246 -9.23 -3.70 40.10
CA LEU A 246 -9.74 -4.23 41.34
C LEU A 246 -9.24 -5.67 41.60
N LEU A 247 -9.33 -6.56 40.60
CA LEU A 247 -8.89 -7.95 40.75
C LEU A 247 -7.39 -8.04 41.05
N ILE A 248 -6.58 -7.24 40.36
CA ILE A 248 -5.14 -7.16 40.60
C ILE A 248 -4.85 -6.69 42.03
N ARG A 249 -5.57 -5.66 42.53
CA ARG A 249 -5.41 -5.19 43.93
C ARG A 249 -5.86 -6.24 44.94
N LEU A 250 -6.86 -7.06 44.63
CA LEU A 250 -7.27 -8.19 45.45
C LEU A 250 -6.19 -9.27 45.53
N ILE A 251 -5.44 -9.54 44.45
CA ILE A 251 -4.25 -10.42 44.51
C ILE A 251 -3.25 -9.91 45.56
N ASN A 252 -2.90 -8.63 45.51
CA ASN A 252 -1.97 -8.04 46.47
C ASN A 252 -2.51 -8.06 47.89
N LEU A 253 -3.79 -7.77 48.08
CA LEU A 253 -4.45 -7.81 49.38
C LEU A 253 -4.48 -9.23 49.98
N PHE A 254 -4.81 -10.24 49.15
CA PHE A 254 -4.78 -11.64 49.58
C PHE A 254 -3.35 -12.09 49.92
N SER A 255 -2.36 -11.71 49.10
CA SER A 255 -0.95 -11.99 49.41
C SER A 255 -0.51 -11.37 50.71
N LEU A 256 -0.95 -10.14 51.02
CA LEU A 256 -0.66 -9.45 52.27
C LEU A 256 -1.33 -10.15 53.48
N ILE A 257 -2.65 -10.37 53.42
CA ILE A 257 -3.42 -10.94 54.55
C ILE A 257 -2.99 -12.38 54.87
N PHE A 258 -2.99 -13.25 53.86
CA PHE A 258 -2.60 -14.66 54.08
C PHE A 258 -1.10 -14.80 54.33
N GLY A 259 -0.25 -13.97 53.67
CA GLY A 259 1.17 -13.96 53.92
C GLY A 259 1.51 -13.55 55.37
N ALA A 260 0.90 -12.47 55.87
CA ALA A 260 1.04 -12.06 57.27
C ALA A 260 0.54 -13.14 58.23
N TYR A 261 -0.59 -13.79 57.93
CA TYR A 261 -1.12 -14.88 58.74
C TYR A 261 -0.15 -16.07 58.87
N TYR A 262 0.45 -16.53 57.75
CA TYR A 262 1.42 -17.63 57.76
C TYR A 262 2.78 -17.21 58.36
N THR A 263 3.17 -15.94 58.27
CA THR A 263 4.35 -15.40 58.95
C THR A 263 4.16 -15.42 60.49
N ILE A 264 3.00 -14.96 60.98
CA ILE A 264 2.66 -14.99 62.42
C ILE A 264 2.66 -16.42 62.95
N LYS A 265 2.21 -17.38 62.14
CA LYS A 265 2.26 -18.81 62.47
C LYS A 265 3.65 -19.42 62.46
N GLY A 266 4.64 -18.73 61.91
CA GLY A 266 5.99 -19.27 61.74
C GLY A 266 6.14 -20.28 60.62
N GLU A 267 5.15 -20.35 59.71
CA GLU A 267 5.17 -21.26 58.54
C GLU A 267 6.01 -20.68 57.40
N ILE A 268 6.19 -19.36 57.32
CA ILE A 268 7.08 -18.63 56.40
C ILE A 268 7.87 -17.57 57.17
N THR A 269 9.04 -17.22 56.63
CA THR A 269 9.91 -16.17 57.17
C THR A 269 9.47 -14.77 56.69
N GLU A 270 10.02 -13.72 57.33
CA GLU A 270 9.76 -12.33 56.90
C GLU A 270 10.29 -12.07 55.48
N GLY A 271 11.48 -12.62 55.15
CA GLY A 271 12.04 -12.50 53.81
C GLY A 271 11.22 -13.26 52.75
N GLN A 272 10.72 -14.45 53.10
CA GLN A 272 9.78 -15.20 52.25
C GLN A 272 8.49 -14.45 52.01
N PHE A 273 7.95 -13.78 53.00
CA PHE A 273 6.75 -12.94 52.87
C PHE A 273 6.98 -11.77 51.92
N VAL A 274 8.08 -11.02 52.09
CA VAL A 274 8.42 -9.92 51.19
C VAL A 274 8.68 -10.43 49.75
N GLY A 275 9.45 -11.53 49.63
CA GLY A 275 9.70 -12.18 48.33
C GLY A 275 8.42 -12.59 47.64
N PHE A 276 7.45 -13.12 48.39
CA PHE A 276 6.14 -13.52 47.87
C PHE A 276 5.33 -12.33 47.31
N ILE A 277 5.31 -11.19 48.05
CA ILE A 277 4.67 -9.95 47.56
C ILE A 277 5.33 -9.43 46.31
N LEU A 278 6.66 -9.48 46.22
CA LEU A 278 7.40 -9.06 45.02
C LEU A 278 7.08 -9.97 43.80
N LEU A 279 7.01 -11.30 44.03
CA LEU A 279 6.59 -12.25 42.97
C LEU A 279 5.15 -12.01 42.52
N ALA A 280 4.22 -11.71 43.45
CA ALA A 280 2.84 -11.36 43.12
C ALA A 280 2.76 -10.08 42.26
N ASN A 281 3.64 -9.11 42.48
CA ASN A 281 3.71 -7.90 41.64
C ASN A 281 4.28 -8.17 40.23
N ILE A 282 5.25 -9.08 40.11
CA ILE A 282 5.76 -9.49 38.79
C ILE A 282 4.64 -10.12 37.96
N PHE A 283 3.70 -10.83 38.60
CA PHE A 283 2.57 -11.48 37.97
C PHE A 283 1.57 -10.52 37.30
N ILE A 284 1.59 -9.23 37.64
CA ILE A 284 0.67 -8.22 37.12
C ILE A 284 1.02 -7.82 35.70
N ARG A 285 2.31 -7.60 35.40
CA ARG A 285 2.79 -7.14 34.08
C ARG A 285 2.36 -8.05 32.90
N PRO A 286 2.45 -9.39 32.98
CA PRO A 286 1.96 -10.28 31.96
C PRO A 286 0.47 -10.08 31.61
N ILE A 287 -0.37 -9.75 32.60
CA ILE A 287 -1.80 -9.50 32.39
C ILE A 287 -2.02 -8.25 31.54
N GLU A 288 -1.24 -7.18 31.80
CA GLU A 288 -1.29 -5.95 30.99
C GLU A 288 -0.77 -6.19 29.59
N LYS A 289 0.31 -6.96 29.41
CA LYS A 289 0.83 -7.36 28.09
C LYS A 289 -0.21 -8.12 27.29
N VAL A 290 -0.91 -9.08 27.88
CA VAL A 290 -1.97 -9.84 27.17
C VAL A 290 -3.06 -8.91 26.65
N ASN A 291 -3.45 -7.86 27.38
CA ASN A 291 -4.42 -6.88 26.88
C ASN A 291 -3.94 -6.18 25.60
N ASN A 292 -2.68 -5.75 25.57
CA ASN A 292 -2.10 -5.08 24.39
C ASN A 292 -2.01 -6.05 23.18
N MET A 293 -1.62 -7.30 23.43
CA MET A 293 -1.54 -8.34 22.41
C MET A 293 -2.91 -8.60 21.74
N ILE A 294 -3.98 -8.59 22.53
CA ILE A 294 -5.35 -8.80 22.04
C ILE A 294 -5.79 -7.68 21.07
N GLU A 295 -5.29 -6.48 21.24
CA GLU A 295 -5.58 -5.35 20.36
C GLU A 295 -4.72 -5.36 19.09
N SER A 296 -3.40 -5.56 19.23
CA SER A 296 -2.42 -5.39 18.14
C SER A 296 -2.34 -6.61 17.21
N TYR A 297 -2.36 -7.82 17.77
CA TYR A 297 -2.13 -9.03 16.97
C TYR A 297 -3.17 -9.31 15.89
N PRO A 298 -4.49 -9.13 16.13
CA PRO A 298 -5.47 -9.28 15.06
C PRO A 298 -5.24 -8.34 13.88
N LYS A 299 -4.76 -7.11 14.14
CA LYS A 299 -4.45 -6.10 13.09
C LYS A 299 -3.28 -6.57 12.24
N GLY A 300 -2.16 -6.97 12.87
CA GLY A 300 -1.00 -7.48 12.16
C GLY A 300 -1.27 -8.78 11.40
N PHE A 301 -2.02 -9.74 11.98
CA PHE A 301 -2.42 -10.95 11.26
C PHE A 301 -3.36 -10.66 10.08
N ALA A 302 -4.30 -9.74 10.22
CA ALA A 302 -5.16 -9.30 9.13
C ALA A 302 -4.35 -8.57 8.05
N GLY A 303 -3.39 -7.72 8.44
CA GLY A 303 -2.42 -7.09 7.52
C GLY A 303 -1.63 -8.14 6.75
N PHE A 304 -1.05 -9.13 7.44
CA PHE A 304 -0.28 -10.20 6.81
C PHE A 304 -1.14 -11.09 5.89
N LYS A 305 -2.40 -11.32 6.24
CA LYS A 305 -3.33 -12.02 5.36
C LYS A 305 -3.54 -11.23 4.05
N ARG A 306 -3.83 -9.94 4.15
CA ARG A 306 -3.99 -9.07 2.97
C ARG A 306 -2.71 -8.99 2.13
N PHE A 307 -1.54 -8.91 2.78
CA PHE A 307 -0.25 -8.95 2.10
C PHE A 307 -0.08 -10.27 1.33
N THR A 308 -0.35 -11.43 1.95
CA THR A 308 -0.22 -12.73 1.27
C THR A 308 -1.22 -12.89 0.14
N GLU A 309 -2.46 -12.45 0.31
CA GLU A 309 -3.48 -12.45 -0.74
C GLU A 309 -3.05 -11.60 -1.95
N GLU A 310 -2.35 -10.48 -1.70
CA GLU A 310 -1.83 -9.63 -2.77
C GLU A 310 -0.66 -10.28 -3.49
N MET A 311 0.29 -10.82 -2.74
CA MET A 311 1.47 -11.50 -3.28
C MET A 311 1.14 -12.79 -4.05
N ASP A 312 0.01 -13.42 -3.74
CA ASP A 312 -0.46 -14.65 -4.40
C ASP A 312 -1.16 -14.38 -5.74
N LYS A 313 -1.54 -13.12 -6.02
CA LYS A 313 -2.09 -12.71 -7.32
C LYS A 313 -1.00 -12.77 -8.38
N GLN A 314 -1.12 -13.71 -9.27
CA GLN A 314 -0.19 -13.79 -10.39
C GLN A 314 -0.56 -12.76 -11.47
N PRO A 315 0.41 -11.98 -12.01
CA PRO A 315 0.13 -11.12 -13.15
C PRO A 315 -0.42 -11.94 -14.32
N SER A 316 -1.59 -11.53 -14.85
CA SER A 316 -2.21 -12.16 -16.02
C SER A 316 -1.35 -11.96 -17.27
N ILE A 317 -0.64 -10.84 -17.36
CA ILE A 317 0.25 -10.49 -18.45
C ILE A 317 1.70 -10.56 -17.99
N LYS A 318 2.44 -11.50 -18.58
CA LYS A 318 3.87 -11.72 -18.29
C LYS A 318 4.59 -12.22 -19.54
N ASP A 319 5.91 -12.19 -19.51
CA ASP A 319 6.71 -12.79 -20.55
C ASP A 319 6.47 -14.31 -20.58
N LEU A 320 6.14 -14.83 -21.73
CA LEU A 320 5.98 -16.28 -21.92
C LEU A 320 7.35 -16.98 -21.91
N PRO A 321 7.42 -18.24 -21.50
CA PRO A 321 8.65 -19.02 -21.64
C PRO A 321 9.15 -18.99 -23.09
N GLY A 322 10.38 -18.54 -23.32
CA GLY A 322 10.95 -18.41 -24.67
C GLY A 322 10.62 -17.08 -25.38
N ALA A 323 10.02 -16.11 -24.68
CA ALA A 323 9.86 -14.77 -25.23
C ALA A 323 11.23 -14.12 -25.54
N VAL A 324 11.34 -13.50 -26.72
CA VAL A 324 12.59 -12.94 -27.24
C VAL A 324 12.55 -11.42 -27.15
N ALA A 325 13.65 -10.79 -26.74
CA ALA A 325 13.79 -9.34 -26.82
C ALA A 325 13.95 -8.91 -28.29
N VAL A 326 13.18 -7.89 -28.70
CA VAL A 326 13.21 -7.34 -30.06
C VAL A 326 13.87 -5.97 -30.02
N PRO A 327 15.08 -5.81 -30.60
CA PRO A 327 15.83 -4.56 -30.51
C PRO A 327 15.26 -3.45 -31.40
N HIS A 328 14.66 -3.79 -32.51
CA HIS A 328 14.09 -2.87 -33.49
C HIS A 328 12.87 -3.48 -34.18
N LEU A 329 11.86 -2.64 -34.45
CA LEU A 329 10.66 -2.98 -35.23
C LEU A 329 10.54 -2.00 -36.39
N GLU A 330 10.11 -2.48 -37.56
CA GLU A 330 9.78 -1.65 -38.72
C GLU A 330 8.39 -1.04 -38.64
N GLY A 331 7.47 -1.77 -37.95
CA GLY A 331 6.14 -1.28 -37.63
C GLY A 331 5.03 -1.79 -38.52
N THR A 332 5.19 -2.94 -39.20
CA THR A 332 4.06 -3.62 -39.84
C THR A 332 3.18 -4.25 -38.76
N ILE A 333 1.93 -3.81 -38.61
CA ILE A 333 1.01 -4.33 -37.60
C ILE A 333 -0.07 -5.17 -38.26
N ALA A 334 -0.39 -6.34 -37.70
CA ALA A 334 -1.53 -7.11 -38.13
C ALA A 334 -2.33 -7.69 -36.96
N TYR A 335 -3.63 -7.44 -37.00
CA TYR A 335 -4.63 -8.08 -36.15
C TYR A 335 -5.26 -9.19 -36.99
N LYS A 336 -5.26 -10.43 -36.47
CA LYS A 336 -5.79 -11.61 -37.17
C LYS A 336 -6.84 -12.27 -36.31
N ASP A 337 -8.09 -12.09 -36.68
CA ASP A 337 -9.26 -12.67 -36.02
C ASP A 337 -9.33 -12.32 -34.50
N VAL A 338 -8.98 -11.07 -34.15
CA VAL A 338 -8.85 -10.63 -32.79
C VAL A 338 -10.20 -10.32 -32.18
N SER A 339 -10.50 -10.99 -31.05
CA SER A 339 -11.64 -10.67 -30.20
C SER A 339 -11.17 -10.35 -28.79
N PHE A 340 -11.89 -9.45 -28.10
CA PHE A 340 -11.58 -9.03 -26.73
C PHE A 340 -12.83 -8.73 -25.93
N ALA A 341 -12.84 -9.20 -24.67
CA ALA A 341 -13.80 -8.84 -23.64
C ALA A 341 -13.07 -8.51 -22.33
N TYR A 342 -13.59 -7.53 -21.58
CA TYR A 342 -13.09 -7.23 -20.22
C TYR A 342 -13.48 -8.33 -19.22
N GLU A 343 -12.87 -8.32 -18.03
CA GLU A 343 -13.16 -9.32 -16.96
C GLU A 343 -14.64 -9.37 -16.54
N ASP A 344 -15.37 -8.26 -16.65
CA ASP A 344 -16.80 -8.19 -16.39
C ASP A 344 -17.68 -8.89 -17.46
N GLY A 345 -17.04 -9.44 -18.49
CA GLY A 345 -17.70 -10.12 -19.61
C GLY A 345 -18.16 -9.17 -20.74
N THR A 346 -17.91 -7.86 -20.62
CA THR A 346 -18.28 -6.90 -21.68
C THR A 346 -17.43 -7.13 -22.92
N LYS A 347 -18.04 -7.68 -23.98
CA LYS A 347 -17.40 -7.88 -25.27
C LYS A 347 -17.28 -6.54 -25.99
N VAL A 348 -16.06 -6.19 -26.42
CA VAL A 348 -15.74 -4.89 -27.02
C VAL A 348 -15.24 -5.03 -28.46
N LEU A 349 -14.50 -6.09 -28.77
CA LEU A 349 -13.98 -6.35 -30.11
C LEU A 349 -14.36 -7.75 -30.53
N ASP A 350 -14.79 -7.88 -31.81
CA ASP A 350 -15.23 -9.15 -32.37
C ASP A 350 -14.64 -9.39 -33.75
N HIS A 351 -13.82 -10.45 -33.86
CA HIS A 351 -13.23 -10.93 -35.12
C HIS A 351 -12.52 -9.84 -35.95
N ILE A 352 -11.76 -8.96 -35.30
CA ILE A 352 -11.03 -7.86 -35.96
C ILE A 352 -9.92 -8.41 -36.83
N ASN A 353 -9.97 -8.06 -38.10
CA ASN A 353 -8.94 -8.33 -39.09
C ASN A 353 -8.47 -7.00 -39.68
N LEU A 354 -7.18 -6.64 -39.43
CA LEU A 354 -6.62 -5.38 -39.85
C LEU A 354 -5.12 -5.54 -40.11
N LYS A 355 -4.63 -4.96 -41.19
CA LYS A 355 -3.20 -4.86 -41.50
C LYS A 355 -2.82 -3.41 -41.73
N ILE A 356 -1.76 -2.93 -41.06
CA ILE A 356 -1.22 -1.58 -41.16
C ILE A 356 0.22 -1.70 -41.67
N GLN A 357 0.59 -0.86 -42.64
CA GLN A 357 1.92 -0.87 -43.23
C GLN A 357 2.91 -0.04 -42.43
N PRO A 358 4.23 -0.28 -42.53
CA PRO A 358 5.23 0.57 -41.88
C PRO A 358 5.10 2.02 -42.37
N GLY A 359 5.16 2.97 -41.44
CA GLY A 359 5.04 4.39 -41.72
C GLY A 359 3.64 4.89 -42.04
N GLU A 360 2.62 4.01 -42.07
CA GLU A 360 1.23 4.38 -42.34
C GLU A 360 0.60 5.08 -41.12
N THR A 361 -0.09 6.18 -41.34
CA THR A 361 -0.90 6.87 -40.35
C THR A 361 -2.36 6.46 -40.48
N VAL A 362 -2.89 5.74 -39.47
CA VAL A 362 -4.25 5.19 -39.46
C VAL A 362 -5.08 5.88 -38.38
N ALA A 363 -6.22 6.46 -38.78
CA ALA A 363 -7.19 7.06 -37.88
C ALA A 363 -8.35 6.12 -37.56
N PHE A 364 -8.57 5.82 -36.29
CA PHE A 364 -9.74 5.08 -35.81
C PHE A 364 -10.87 6.04 -35.46
N VAL A 365 -12.01 5.91 -36.09
CA VAL A 365 -13.21 6.70 -35.86
C VAL A 365 -14.40 5.81 -35.49
N GLY A 366 -15.38 6.33 -34.76
CA GLY A 366 -16.55 5.59 -34.31
C GLY A 366 -17.19 6.22 -33.08
N GLN A 367 -18.35 5.71 -32.68
CA GLN A 367 -19.05 6.18 -31.49
C GLN A 367 -18.22 5.96 -30.22
N SER A 368 -18.53 6.74 -29.17
CA SER A 368 -17.92 6.48 -27.85
C SER A 368 -18.26 5.07 -27.39
N GLY A 369 -17.27 4.34 -26.84
CA GLY A 369 -17.44 2.93 -26.45
C GLY A 369 -17.31 1.90 -27.56
N SER A 370 -17.04 2.29 -28.82
CA SER A 370 -16.89 1.33 -29.94
C SER A 370 -15.58 0.51 -29.94
N GLY A 371 -14.75 0.62 -28.91
CA GLY A 371 -13.54 -0.20 -28.79
C GLY A 371 -12.26 0.38 -29.40
N LYS A 372 -12.24 1.62 -29.89
CA LYS A 372 -11.04 2.26 -30.49
C LYS A 372 -9.83 2.27 -29.55
N THR A 373 -10.02 2.78 -28.34
CA THR A 373 -8.95 2.83 -27.31
C THR A 373 -8.52 1.42 -26.90
N THR A 374 -9.47 0.50 -26.80
CA THR A 374 -9.17 -0.92 -26.49
C THR A 374 -8.31 -1.54 -27.58
N LEU A 375 -8.67 -1.35 -28.87
CA LEU A 375 -7.90 -1.86 -30.01
C LEU A 375 -6.44 -1.41 -29.97
N CYS A 376 -6.23 -0.11 -29.68
CA CYS A 376 -4.88 0.44 -29.55
C CYS A 376 -4.14 -0.08 -28.30
N ASN A 377 -4.82 -0.28 -27.17
CA ASN A 377 -4.23 -0.74 -25.92
C ASN A 377 -3.86 -2.24 -25.92
N LEU A 378 -4.42 -3.03 -26.81
CA LEU A 378 -3.99 -4.42 -27.02
C LEU A 378 -2.58 -4.52 -27.62
N LEU A 379 -2.14 -3.54 -28.42
CA LEU A 379 -0.85 -3.57 -29.09
C LEU A 379 0.35 -3.55 -28.12
N PRO A 380 0.42 -2.70 -27.08
CA PRO A 380 1.48 -2.74 -26.07
C PRO A 380 1.27 -3.84 -25.02
N ARG A 381 0.29 -4.73 -25.20
CA ARG A 381 -0.13 -5.77 -24.26
C ARG A 381 -0.44 -5.18 -22.87
N PHE A 382 -1.29 -4.16 -22.83
CA PHE A 382 -1.89 -3.71 -21.57
C PHE A 382 -3.05 -4.62 -21.14
N TYR A 383 -3.66 -5.27 -22.13
CA TYR A 383 -4.65 -6.33 -21.99
C TYR A 383 -4.28 -7.47 -22.94
N GLU A 384 -4.72 -8.70 -22.64
CA GLU A 384 -4.54 -9.86 -23.53
C GLU A 384 -5.78 -10.07 -24.39
N VAL A 385 -5.56 -10.48 -25.64
CA VAL A 385 -6.66 -10.85 -26.54
C VAL A 385 -7.41 -12.09 -26.03
N SER A 386 -8.74 -12.10 -26.15
CA SER A 386 -9.55 -13.28 -25.81
C SER A 386 -9.38 -14.39 -26.83
N SER A 387 -9.24 -14.03 -28.12
CA SER A 387 -8.94 -14.95 -29.22
C SER A 387 -8.23 -14.21 -30.36
N GLY A 388 -7.64 -14.97 -31.30
CA GLY A 388 -6.84 -14.42 -32.39
C GLY A 388 -5.41 -14.10 -32.02
N GLU A 389 -4.70 -13.37 -32.87
CA GLU A 389 -3.33 -12.94 -32.63
C GLU A 389 -3.05 -11.53 -33.16
N ILE A 390 -2.17 -10.82 -32.49
CA ILE A 390 -1.60 -9.54 -32.96
C ILE A 390 -0.13 -9.80 -33.28
N THR A 391 0.29 -9.36 -34.45
CA THR A 391 1.69 -9.48 -34.88
C THR A 391 2.27 -8.12 -35.24
N ILE A 392 3.56 -7.91 -34.96
CA ILE A 392 4.35 -6.79 -35.44
C ILE A 392 5.53 -7.39 -36.23
N ASP A 393 5.71 -6.94 -37.48
CA ASP A 393 6.70 -7.45 -38.43
C ASP A 393 6.65 -9.00 -38.56
N GLY A 394 5.40 -9.53 -38.60
CA GLY A 394 5.13 -10.96 -38.69
C GLY A 394 5.38 -11.78 -37.44
N ARG A 395 5.84 -11.16 -36.35
CA ARG A 395 6.09 -11.82 -35.05
C ARG A 395 4.90 -11.58 -34.11
N ASN A 396 4.37 -12.63 -33.50
CA ASN A 396 3.33 -12.51 -32.49
C ASN A 396 3.87 -11.73 -31.25
N ILE A 397 3.13 -10.69 -30.81
CA ILE A 397 3.53 -9.83 -29.69
C ILE A 397 3.65 -10.60 -28.36
N GLN A 398 2.94 -11.71 -28.19
CA GLN A 398 3.04 -12.58 -27.01
C GLN A 398 4.40 -13.29 -26.92
N LYS A 399 5.09 -13.48 -28.04
CA LYS A 399 6.43 -14.08 -28.11
C LYS A 399 7.56 -13.07 -27.96
N MET A 400 7.23 -11.80 -27.79
CA MET A 400 8.20 -10.72 -27.47
C MET A 400 8.23 -10.47 -25.95
N THR A 401 9.37 -10.05 -25.41
CA THR A 401 9.40 -9.59 -24.03
C THR A 401 8.65 -8.26 -23.90
N LEU A 402 7.85 -8.10 -22.84
CA LEU A 402 7.05 -6.90 -22.61
C LEU A 402 7.89 -5.62 -22.62
N ALA A 403 9.07 -5.68 -22.00
CA ALA A 403 9.99 -4.54 -21.94
C ALA A 403 10.45 -4.12 -23.35
N SER A 404 10.83 -5.07 -24.22
CA SER A 404 11.26 -4.77 -25.59
C SER A 404 10.11 -4.27 -26.46
N LEU A 405 8.94 -4.87 -26.36
CA LEU A 405 7.73 -4.45 -27.07
C LEU A 405 7.34 -3.01 -26.70
N ARG A 406 7.17 -2.72 -25.40
CA ARG A 406 6.75 -1.42 -24.91
C ARG A 406 7.79 -0.31 -25.14
N LYS A 407 9.06 -0.66 -25.25
CA LYS A 407 10.12 0.28 -25.64
C LYS A 407 9.93 0.79 -27.08
N GLN A 408 9.41 -0.06 -27.98
CA GLN A 408 9.20 0.27 -29.39
C GLN A 408 7.86 0.96 -29.68
N ILE A 409 6.97 1.10 -28.68
CA ILE A 409 5.64 1.71 -28.83
C ILE A 409 5.59 2.96 -27.95
N GLY A 410 5.30 4.11 -28.55
CA GLY A 410 5.04 5.37 -27.86
C GLY A 410 3.54 5.62 -27.73
N ILE A 411 3.10 6.18 -26.61
CA ILE A 411 1.70 6.50 -26.39
C ILE A 411 1.58 7.92 -25.86
N VAL A 412 0.85 8.76 -26.57
CA VAL A 412 0.41 10.08 -26.08
C VAL A 412 -1.03 9.94 -25.64
N GLN A 413 -1.28 9.99 -24.34
CA GLN A 413 -2.59 9.84 -23.72
C GLN A 413 -3.35 11.16 -23.69
N GLN A 414 -4.68 11.09 -23.67
CA GLN A 414 -5.57 12.25 -23.50
C GLN A 414 -5.30 12.98 -22.18
N ASP A 415 -5.29 12.25 -21.06
CA ASP A 415 -4.94 12.76 -19.74
C ASP A 415 -3.46 12.54 -19.45
N VAL A 416 -2.67 13.60 -19.62
CA VAL A 416 -1.22 13.54 -19.39
C VAL A 416 -0.90 13.56 -17.90
N PHE A 417 -0.28 12.49 -17.43
CA PHE A 417 0.27 12.43 -16.08
C PHE A 417 1.70 12.99 -16.03
N LEU A 418 1.91 13.91 -15.08
CA LEU A 418 3.24 14.45 -14.78
C LEU A 418 3.62 14.07 -13.35
N PHE A 419 4.84 13.57 -13.18
CA PHE A 419 5.38 13.24 -11.87
C PHE A 419 5.75 14.51 -11.10
N PRO A 420 5.60 14.52 -9.77
CA PRO A 420 6.18 15.58 -8.95
C PRO A 420 7.70 15.64 -9.15
N GLY A 421 8.21 16.84 -9.44
CA GLY A 421 9.62 17.06 -9.76
C GLY A 421 9.81 18.21 -10.72
N THR A 422 10.99 18.31 -11.34
CA THR A 422 11.29 19.36 -12.32
C THR A 422 10.65 19.06 -13.68
N LEU A 423 10.48 20.10 -14.49
CA LEU A 423 10.05 19.94 -15.88
C LEU A 423 11.07 19.10 -16.68
N ARG A 424 12.36 19.30 -16.42
CA ARG A 424 13.48 18.52 -16.97
C ARG A 424 13.30 17.02 -16.70
N GLU A 425 13.10 16.62 -15.44
CA GLU A 425 12.90 15.22 -15.05
C GLU A 425 11.69 14.63 -15.75
N ASN A 426 10.62 15.40 -15.86
CA ASN A 426 9.42 14.96 -16.55
C ASN A 426 9.63 14.75 -18.05
N ILE A 427 10.42 15.59 -18.73
CA ILE A 427 10.76 15.40 -20.15
C ILE A 427 11.72 14.22 -20.31
N ALA A 428 12.78 14.17 -19.49
CA ALA A 428 13.79 13.11 -19.51
C ALA A 428 13.22 11.71 -19.21
N TYR A 429 12.01 11.61 -18.65
CA TYR A 429 11.33 10.31 -18.43
C TYR A 429 11.15 9.51 -19.73
N GLY A 430 11.13 10.15 -20.89
CA GLY A 430 11.13 9.50 -22.21
C GLY A 430 12.39 8.69 -22.50
N ASN A 431 13.55 9.18 -22.02
CA ASN A 431 14.84 8.52 -22.09
C ASN A 431 15.72 9.01 -20.93
N LEU A 432 15.89 8.19 -19.90
CA LEU A 432 16.64 8.51 -18.69
C LEU A 432 18.16 8.75 -18.94
N ASN A 433 18.67 8.34 -20.11
CA ASN A 433 20.06 8.55 -20.52
C ASN A 433 20.20 9.70 -21.52
N ALA A 434 19.15 10.52 -21.74
CA ALA A 434 19.18 11.65 -22.66
C ALA A 434 20.20 12.68 -22.21
N THR A 435 20.98 13.21 -23.18
CA THR A 435 21.89 14.33 -22.95
C THR A 435 21.10 15.66 -22.88
N GLU A 436 21.75 16.72 -22.37
CA GLU A 436 21.14 18.05 -22.38
C GLU A 436 20.75 18.50 -23.80
N ILE A 437 21.57 18.14 -24.79
CA ILE A 437 21.32 18.45 -26.21
C ILE A 437 20.03 17.74 -26.67
N ASP A 438 19.85 16.48 -26.31
CA ASP A 438 18.64 15.72 -26.67
C ASP A 438 17.38 16.33 -26.04
N ILE A 439 17.47 16.75 -24.77
CA ILE A 439 16.37 17.40 -24.07
C ILE A 439 16.01 18.74 -24.75
N GLN A 440 16.98 19.56 -25.06
CA GLN A 440 16.77 20.85 -25.76
C GLN A 440 16.15 20.65 -27.15
N GLN A 441 16.58 19.62 -27.88
CA GLN A 441 15.99 19.28 -29.16
C GLN A 441 14.53 18.83 -29.02
N ALA A 442 14.23 17.98 -28.04
CA ALA A 442 12.87 17.55 -27.75
C ALA A 442 11.95 18.71 -27.33
N VAL A 443 12.46 19.62 -26.52
CA VAL A 443 11.80 20.89 -26.14
C VAL A 443 11.43 21.71 -27.35
N LYS A 444 12.37 21.89 -28.28
CA LYS A 444 12.18 22.64 -29.54
C LYS A 444 11.13 22.00 -30.43
N LEU A 445 11.22 20.68 -30.65
CA LEU A 445 10.29 19.93 -31.50
C LEU A 445 8.86 19.88 -30.91
N ALA A 446 8.73 19.97 -29.58
CA ALA A 446 7.45 20.04 -28.89
C ALA A 446 6.94 21.47 -28.67
N HIS A 447 7.62 22.49 -29.24
CA HIS A 447 7.28 23.91 -29.08
C HIS A 447 7.13 24.36 -27.62
N LEU A 448 7.98 23.86 -26.71
CA LEU A 448 7.99 24.22 -25.30
C LEU A 448 8.88 25.41 -24.95
N GLU A 449 9.72 25.89 -25.85
CA GLU A 449 10.73 26.93 -25.61
C GLU A 449 10.13 28.19 -24.96
N HIS A 450 9.06 28.72 -25.55
CA HIS A 450 8.40 29.91 -25.02
C HIS A 450 7.79 29.68 -23.62
N VAL A 451 7.22 28.48 -23.38
CA VAL A 451 6.67 28.12 -22.06
C VAL A 451 7.77 28.08 -21.01
N ILE A 452 8.92 27.50 -21.35
CA ILE A 452 10.08 27.39 -20.46
C ILE A 452 10.68 28.75 -20.14
N GLN A 453 10.74 29.64 -21.11
CA GLN A 453 11.24 31.03 -20.92
C GLN A 453 10.38 31.83 -19.93
N LEU A 454 9.10 31.53 -19.83
CA LEU A 454 8.19 32.19 -18.90
C LEU A 454 8.25 31.58 -17.48
N MET A 455 8.98 30.50 -17.29
CA MET A 455 9.11 29.83 -15.99
C MET A 455 10.28 30.39 -15.19
N PRO A 456 10.13 30.55 -13.86
CA PRO A 456 11.18 31.20 -13.04
C PRO A 456 12.53 30.50 -13.09
N ASP A 457 12.55 29.17 -13.15
CA ASP A 457 13.79 28.37 -13.19
C ASP A 457 13.90 27.56 -14.49
N GLY A 458 13.20 27.98 -15.56
CA GLY A 458 13.24 27.31 -16.85
C GLY A 458 12.90 25.82 -16.75
N LEU A 459 13.76 24.93 -17.29
CA LEU A 459 13.60 23.48 -17.21
C LEU A 459 13.65 22.93 -15.78
N ASP A 460 14.29 23.61 -14.84
CA ASP A 460 14.44 23.16 -13.46
C ASP A 460 13.29 23.65 -12.56
N THR A 461 12.27 24.28 -13.16
CA THR A 461 11.04 24.64 -12.47
C THR A 461 10.34 23.40 -11.94
N ILE A 462 10.07 23.38 -10.63
CA ILE A 462 9.33 22.30 -9.98
C ILE A 462 7.86 22.40 -10.38
N ILE A 463 7.32 21.30 -10.93
CA ILE A 463 5.90 21.15 -11.24
C ILE A 463 5.24 20.27 -10.18
N GLY A 464 4.07 20.71 -9.71
CA GLY A 464 3.34 20.00 -8.65
C GLY A 464 2.72 18.70 -9.12
N GLU A 465 2.12 17.99 -8.17
CA GLU A 465 1.37 16.76 -8.43
C GLU A 465 0.37 16.96 -9.57
N ARG A 466 0.38 16.04 -10.54
CA ARG A 466 -0.41 16.11 -11.78
C ARG A 466 -0.14 17.36 -12.64
N GLY A 467 0.99 18.04 -12.47
CA GLY A 467 1.34 19.21 -13.23
C GLY A 467 0.36 20.37 -13.06
N VAL A 468 -0.11 20.62 -11.85
CA VAL A 468 -1.15 21.64 -11.53
C VAL A 468 -0.79 23.05 -12.03
N LYS A 469 0.50 23.36 -12.13
CA LYS A 469 0.99 24.66 -12.64
C LYS A 469 1.00 24.78 -14.16
N LEU A 470 0.74 23.69 -14.91
CA LEU A 470 0.73 23.69 -16.37
C LEU A 470 -0.70 23.65 -16.90
N SER A 471 -0.96 24.39 -18.00
CA SER A 471 -2.20 24.25 -18.75
C SER A 471 -2.32 22.88 -19.44
N GLY A 472 -3.52 22.48 -19.87
CA GLY A 472 -3.72 21.23 -20.61
C GLY A 472 -2.81 21.10 -21.83
N GLY A 473 -2.70 22.15 -22.65
CA GLY A 473 -1.83 22.16 -23.81
C GLY A 473 -0.34 22.13 -23.48
N GLN A 474 0.08 22.74 -22.37
CA GLN A 474 1.46 22.65 -21.89
C GLN A 474 1.79 21.23 -21.44
N LYS A 475 0.90 20.55 -20.70
CA LYS A 475 1.07 19.15 -20.32
C LYS A 475 1.18 18.23 -21.51
N GLN A 476 0.34 18.43 -22.53
CA GLN A 476 0.42 17.64 -23.75
C GLN A 476 1.74 17.83 -24.49
N ARG A 477 2.24 19.07 -24.61
CA ARG A 477 3.56 19.33 -25.20
C ARG A 477 4.68 18.64 -24.42
N VAL A 478 4.60 18.55 -23.09
CA VAL A 478 5.55 17.75 -22.29
C VAL A 478 5.46 16.26 -22.65
N ALA A 479 4.26 15.71 -22.82
CA ALA A 479 4.09 14.32 -23.26
C ALA A 479 4.67 14.09 -24.66
N ILE A 480 4.49 15.03 -25.57
CA ILE A 480 5.07 14.98 -26.92
C ILE A 480 6.60 15.05 -26.85
N ALA A 481 7.18 15.92 -26.02
CA ALA A 481 8.63 15.98 -25.79
C ALA A 481 9.20 14.64 -25.26
N ARG A 482 8.48 13.97 -24.34
CA ARG A 482 8.82 12.60 -23.91
C ARG A 482 8.89 11.63 -25.07
N MET A 483 7.98 11.73 -26.04
CA MET A 483 7.94 10.84 -27.20
C MET A 483 9.06 11.12 -28.19
N PHE A 484 9.45 12.39 -28.38
CA PHE A 484 10.64 12.73 -29.18
C PHE A 484 11.92 12.12 -28.57
N LEU A 485 12.08 12.17 -27.25
CA LEU A 485 13.21 11.53 -26.56
C LEU A 485 13.16 10.00 -26.63
N LYS A 486 11.98 9.40 -26.50
CA LYS A 486 11.80 7.96 -26.59
C LYS A 486 12.05 7.43 -28.01
N ASN A 487 11.71 8.21 -29.02
CA ASN A 487 11.86 7.94 -30.46
C ASN A 487 11.40 6.53 -30.90
N PRO A 488 10.14 6.15 -30.64
CA PRO A 488 9.64 4.83 -30.97
C PRO A 488 9.24 4.73 -32.44
N PRO A 489 9.36 3.56 -33.12
CA PRO A 489 8.89 3.35 -34.48
C PRO A 489 7.36 3.28 -34.62
N ILE A 490 6.66 2.97 -33.56
CA ILE A 490 5.18 2.87 -33.51
C ILE A 490 4.64 3.88 -32.51
N LEU A 491 3.63 4.67 -32.93
CA LEU A 491 2.96 5.66 -32.10
C LEU A 491 1.47 5.36 -31.95
N ILE A 492 0.95 5.62 -30.77
CA ILE A 492 -0.48 5.64 -30.46
C ILE A 492 -0.80 7.04 -29.93
N LEU A 493 -1.70 7.75 -30.61
CA LEU A 493 -2.13 9.09 -30.25
C LEU A 493 -3.60 9.03 -29.84
N ASP A 494 -3.87 9.19 -28.53
CA ASP A 494 -5.24 9.15 -27.98
C ASP A 494 -5.70 10.58 -27.71
N GLU A 495 -6.62 11.09 -28.55
CA GLU A 495 -7.33 12.38 -28.43
C GLU A 495 -6.50 13.55 -27.90
N ALA A 496 -5.29 13.73 -28.45
CA ALA A 496 -4.27 14.65 -27.92
C ALA A 496 -4.63 16.14 -27.94
N THR A 497 -5.83 16.55 -28.39
CA THR A 497 -6.18 17.97 -28.56
C THR A 497 -7.54 18.38 -27.96
N SER A 498 -8.26 17.52 -27.24
CA SER A 498 -9.56 17.88 -26.63
C SER A 498 -9.44 19.01 -25.61
N ALA A 499 -10.37 19.98 -25.65
CA ALA A 499 -10.49 21.11 -24.71
C ALA A 499 -9.39 22.20 -24.77
N LEU A 500 -8.74 22.42 -25.94
CA LEU A 500 -7.74 23.46 -26.16
C LEU A 500 -8.31 24.63 -27.00
N ASP A 501 -7.71 25.80 -26.83
CA ASP A 501 -7.92 26.94 -27.72
C ASP A 501 -7.29 26.67 -29.11
N THR A 502 -7.80 27.31 -30.14
CA THR A 502 -7.46 27.04 -31.54
C THR A 502 -5.96 27.25 -31.86
N GLU A 503 -5.33 28.26 -31.24
CA GLU A 503 -3.90 28.54 -31.44
C GLU A 503 -3.01 27.46 -30.82
N THR A 504 -3.29 27.08 -29.58
CA THR A 504 -2.59 25.98 -28.88
C THR A 504 -2.80 24.64 -29.61
N GLU A 505 -4.00 24.39 -30.13
CA GLU A 505 -4.32 23.19 -30.88
C GLU A 505 -3.45 23.09 -32.17
N GLN A 506 -3.31 24.20 -32.91
CA GLN A 506 -2.49 24.21 -34.11
C GLN A 506 -1.03 23.85 -33.83
N VAL A 507 -0.42 24.46 -32.81
CA VAL A 507 0.96 24.17 -32.38
C VAL A 507 1.14 22.71 -31.96
N ILE A 508 0.18 22.15 -31.25
CA ILE A 508 0.21 20.74 -30.85
C ILE A 508 0.09 19.83 -32.06
N GLN A 509 -0.80 20.16 -33.02
CA GLN A 509 -0.97 19.37 -34.24
C GLN A 509 0.30 19.37 -35.10
N GLU A 510 1.01 20.50 -35.21
CA GLU A 510 2.30 20.60 -35.90
C GLU A 510 3.34 19.69 -35.22
N SER A 511 3.41 19.72 -33.87
CA SER A 511 4.31 18.84 -33.10
C SER A 511 3.97 17.35 -33.30
N LEU A 512 2.67 16.99 -33.31
CA LEU A 512 2.20 15.62 -33.53
C LEU A 512 2.49 15.15 -34.96
N ASN A 513 2.29 15.99 -35.95
CA ASN A 513 2.60 15.67 -37.36
C ASN A 513 4.12 15.42 -37.53
N SER A 514 4.95 16.30 -36.94
CA SER A 514 6.40 16.10 -36.92
C SER A 514 6.81 14.82 -36.17
N LEU A 515 6.10 14.48 -35.11
CA LEU A 515 6.35 13.26 -34.34
C LEU A 515 5.92 12.01 -35.14
N ALA A 516 4.83 12.07 -35.92
CA ALA A 516 4.31 10.95 -36.72
C ALA A 516 5.15 10.66 -37.97
N ASP A 517 5.92 11.65 -38.45
CA ASP A 517 6.69 11.51 -39.69
C ASP A 517 7.67 10.32 -39.63
N GLY A 518 7.58 9.44 -40.64
CA GLY A 518 8.38 8.22 -40.75
C GLY A 518 8.04 7.11 -39.73
N ARG A 519 6.94 7.21 -38.98
CA ARG A 519 6.52 6.20 -37.98
C ARG A 519 5.15 5.63 -38.31
N THR A 520 4.93 4.36 -37.93
CA THR A 520 3.59 3.78 -37.99
C THR A 520 2.75 4.38 -36.87
N THR A 521 1.69 5.12 -37.22
CA THR A 521 0.93 5.92 -36.26
C THR A 521 -0.53 5.50 -36.23
N LEU A 522 -1.02 5.14 -35.04
CA LEU A 522 -2.42 4.85 -34.75
C LEU A 522 -3.03 6.04 -34.02
N ILE A 523 -4.09 6.62 -34.57
CA ILE A 523 -4.74 7.80 -34.02
C ILE A 523 -6.17 7.45 -33.60
N ILE A 524 -6.50 7.66 -32.33
CA ILE A 524 -7.88 7.62 -31.86
C ILE A 524 -8.44 9.01 -32.07
N ALA A 525 -9.25 9.16 -33.13
CA ALA A 525 -9.62 10.49 -33.60
C ALA A 525 -11.03 10.89 -33.15
N HIS A 526 -11.09 12.07 -32.52
CA HIS A 526 -12.34 12.77 -32.19
C HIS A 526 -12.45 14.14 -32.88
N ARG A 527 -11.42 14.56 -33.65
CA ARG A 527 -11.38 15.86 -34.35
C ARG A 527 -11.10 15.71 -35.84
N LEU A 528 -11.74 16.58 -36.60
CA LEU A 528 -11.69 16.59 -38.07
C LEU A 528 -10.28 16.83 -38.63
N ALA A 529 -9.53 17.75 -38.03
CA ALA A 529 -8.18 18.08 -38.48
C ALA A 529 -7.26 16.84 -38.46
N THR A 530 -7.34 16.05 -37.41
CA THR A 530 -6.54 14.85 -37.23
C THR A 530 -6.93 13.73 -38.21
N ILE A 531 -8.24 13.61 -38.53
CA ILE A 531 -8.78 12.59 -39.44
C ILE A 531 -8.34 12.88 -40.89
N LYS A 532 -8.34 14.15 -41.31
CA LYS A 532 -8.02 14.52 -42.70
C LYS A 532 -6.57 14.29 -43.11
N HIS A 533 -5.67 14.27 -42.15
CA HIS A 533 -4.23 14.06 -42.38
C HIS A 533 -3.81 12.58 -42.28
N ALA A 534 -4.73 11.69 -41.92
CA ALA A 534 -4.46 10.25 -41.90
C ALA A 534 -4.45 9.67 -43.32
N ASP A 535 -3.49 8.78 -43.59
CA ASP A 535 -3.40 8.05 -44.86
C ASP A 535 -4.61 7.13 -45.03
N ARG A 536 -5.15 6.63 -43.90
CA ARG A 536 -6.25 5.68 -43.88
C ARG A 536 -7.15 5.87 -42.67
N ILE A 537 -8.42 5.71 -42.87
CA ILE A 537 -9.45 5.86 -41.84
C ILE A 537 -10.18 4.54 -41.68
N ILE A 538 -10.35 4.10 -40.45
CA ILE A 538 -11.05 2.86 -40.09
C ILE A 538 -12.22 3.21 -39.16
N VAL A 539 -13.42 2.85 -39.60
CA VAL A 539 -14.64 3.01 -38.79
C VAL A 539 -14.85 1.78 -37.93
N VAL A 540 -14.73 1.94 -36.63
CA VAL A 540 -14.89 0.86 -35.63
C VAL A 540 -16.26 0.96 -34.96
N SER A 541 -16.91 -0.19 -34.81
CA SER A 541 -18.18 -0.36 -34.10
C SER A 541 -18.12 -1.59 -33.17
N ASP A 542 -19.21 -1.84 -32.46
CA ASP A 542 -19.47 -3.08 -31.72
C ASP A 542 -19.52 -4.34 -32.58
N GLN A 543 -19.73 -4.19 -33.89
CA GLN A 543 -19.73 -5.26 -34.87
C GLN A 543 -18.38 -5.46 -35.56
N GLY A 544 -17.34 -4.75 -35.15
CA GLY A 544 -16.02 -4.80 -35.75
C GLY A 544 -15.71 -3.60 -36.67
N ILE A 545 -14.92 -3.80 -37.71
CA ILE A 545 -14.57 -2.79 -38.71
C ILE A 545 -15.66 -2.69 -39.73
N LEU A 546 -16.33 -1.53 -39.80
CA LEU A 546 -17.42 -1.28 -40.75
C LEU A 546 -16.94 -0.73 -42.10
N GLU A 547 -16.00 0.20 -42.05
CA GLU A 547 -15.50 0.89 -43.25
C GLU A 547 -13.99 1.11 -43.10
N ASP A 548 -13.31 1.09 -44.25
CA ASP A 548 -11.87 1.18 -44.35
C ASP A 548 -11.50 1.87 -45.68
N GLY A 549 -10.80 3.01 -45.61
CA GLY A 549 -10.44 3.79 -46.80
C GLY A 549 -9.87 5.17 -46.47
N THR A 550 -9.71 6.01 -47.52
CA THR A 550 -9.29 7.41 -47.35
C THR A 550 -10.50 8.31 -47.05
N HIS A 551 -10.23 9.54 -46.61
CA HIS A 551 -11.29 10.54 -46.39
C HIS A 551 -12.20 10.71 -47.60
N GLU A 552 -11.62 10.85 -48.82
CA GLU A 552 -12.35 11.09 -50.04
C GLU A 552 -13.25 9.89 -50.41
N THR A 553 -12.71 8.67 -50.31
CA THR A 553 -13.43 7.44 -50.66
C THR A 553 -14.61 7.20 -49.70
N LEU A 554 -14.37 7.30 -48.39
CA LEU A 554 -15.40 7.05 -47.37
C LEU A 554 -16.48 8.14 -47.37
N TYR A 555 -16.08 9.40 -47.59
CA TYR A 555 -17.03 10.50 -47.69
C TYR A 555 -17.97 10.36 -48.89
N ALA A 556 -17.42 9.91 -50.07
CA ALA A 556 -18.18 9.67 -51.27
C ALA A 556 -19.16 8.49 -51.14
N GLN A 557 -18.83 7.44 -50.38
CA GLN A 557 -19.65 6.25 -50.14
C GLN A 557 -20.94 6.52 -49.39
N ARG A 558 -21.08 7.67 -48.71
CA ARG A 558 -22.24 8.08 -47.89
C ARG A 558 -22.60 7.07 -46.79
N GLY A 559 -21.62 6.34 -46.28
CA GLY A 559 -21.77 5.30 -45.27
C GLY A 559 -21.76 5.82 -43.83
N HIS A 560 -21.23 5.00 -42.90
CA HIS A 560 -21.11 5.33 -41.47
C HIS A 560 -20.14 6.48 -41.20
N TYR A 561 -19.01 6.50 -41.94
CA TYR A 561 -18.04 7.60 -41.84
C TYR A 561 -18.65 8.95 -42.14
N ARG A 562 -19.41 9.06 -43.25
CA ARG A 562 -20.04 10.33 -43.62
C ARG A 562 -21.08 10.79 -42.60
N ARG A 563 -21.86 9.86 -42.06
CA ARG A 563 -22.82 10.19 -40.99
C ARG A 563 -22.12 10.73 -39.74
N LEU A 564 -21.03 10.08 -39.30
CA LEU A 564 -20.23 10.56 -38.20
C LEU A 564 -19.62 11.93 -38.50
N TYR A 565 -19.07 12.11 -39.69
CA TYR A 565 -18.48 13.35 -40.16
C TYR A 565 -19.50 14.49 -40.17
N ASP A 566 -20.66 14.28 -40.81
CA ASP A 566 -21.72 15.30 -40.92
C ASP A 566 -22.34 15.65 -39.54
N THR A 567 -22.37 14.72 -38.61
CA THR A 567 -22.92 14.94 -37.26
C THR A 567 -21.94 15.65 -36.31
N GLN A 568 -20.66 15.30 -36.36
CA GLN A 568 -19.65 15.81 -35.42
C GLN A 568 -18.94 17.07 -35.91
N PHE A 569 -18.87 17.29 -37.24
CA PHE A 569 -17.96 18.27 -37.84
C PHE A 569 -18.63 19.27 -38.80
N ARG A 570 -19.95 19.26 -38.90
CA ARG A 570 -20.73 20.19 -39.69
C ARG A 570 -21.38 21.29 -38.83
N THR A 571 -20.62 21.86 -37.93
CA THR A 571 -21.03 23.10 -37.23
C THR A 571 -20.26 24.28 -37.77
#